data_6806d4d6de59e1b7b31b47ce29cd8ad3
#
_entry.id   6806d4d6de59e1b7b31b47ce29cd8ad3
#
_cell.length_a   1.000
_cell.length_b   1.000
_cell.length_c   1.000
_cell.angle_alpha   90.00
_cell.angle_beta   90.00
_cell.angle_gamma   90.00
#
_symmetry.space_group_name_H-M   'P 1'
#
loop_
_entity.id
_entity.type
_entity.pdbx_description
1 polymer ?
#
loop_
_entity_poly.entity_id
_entity_poly.type
_entity_poly.pdbx_seq_one_letter_code
_entity_poly.pdbx_strand_id
1 'polypeptide(L)'
;MQNIVLCPGLPRSGTTSLSRLIPNITHKEPQYLFGLYDFNSCYPELYPEEVVDTHIKFILNENKTILNLDTPYSFNDYSKYISKNTYDFSQTTWLLTEQQLTEIKNSLSQFNIKIILMFREPVSRLWSYCNMICDDWNTSSPKQLFDEYITKCDIYVDIFDKFNNIFDEVLCLSTEKFFGSQEECDKLTDFLEIDRIIMVNQVSNDYDYNQFDQNELQKYQGLLKKSCDFHKNL
;
A
#
# COMPACT_ATOMS: atom_id res chain seq x y z
N MET A 1 -10.46 21.24 -10.97
CA MET A 1 -10.19 20.75 -9.59
C MET A 1 -8.78 20.22 -9.59
N GLN A 2 -8.01 20.43 -8.53
CA GLN A 2 -6.64 19.90 -8.48
C GLN A 2 -6.69 18.38 -8.27
N ASN A 3 -5.90 17.63 -9.04
CA ASN A 3 -5.75 16.19 -8.84
C ASN A 3 -4.83 15.94 -7.63
N ILE A 4 -5.21 15.00 -6.78
CA ILE A 4 -4.35 14.40 -5.75
C ILE A 4 -4.37 12.88 -5.91
N VAL A 5 -3.26 12.25 -5.58
CA VAL A 5 -3.07 10.82 -5.80
C VAL A 5 -2.77 10.13 -4.48
N LEU A 6 -3.58 9.17 -4.12
CA LEU A 6 -3.35 8.29 -2.97
C LEU A 6 -2.94 6.92 -3.49
N CYS A 7 -1.81 6.41 -2.99
CA CYS A 7 -1.37 5.05 -3.26
C CYS A 7 -1.35 4.25 -1.95
N PRO A 8 -2.52 3.77 -1.51
CA PRO A 8 -2.68 3.05 -0.25
C PRO A 8 -2.14 1.63 -0.27
N GLY A 9 -1.34 1.29 -1.27
CA GLY A 9 -0.91 -0.07 -1.60
C GLY A 9 -0.45 -0.88 -0.40
N LEU A 10 -0.63 -2.19 -0.54
CA LEU A 10 -0.15 -3.14 0.47
C LEU A 10 1.37 -3.07 0.62
N PRO A 11 1.90 -3.25 1.82
CA PRO A 11 3.34 -3.38 2.01
C PRO A 11 3.94 -4.44 1.09
N ARG A 12 5.10 -4.17 0.53
CA ARG A 12 5.87 -5.07 -0.38
C ARG A 12 5.23 -5.30 -1.76
N SER A 13 4.31 -4.43 -2.18
CA SER A 13 3.70 -4.45 -3.52
C SER A 13 4.40 -3.52 -4.54
N GLY A 14 5.62 -3.09 -4.31
CA GLY A 14 6.38 -2.29 -5.28
C GLY A 14 6.11 -0.78 -5.25
N THR A 15 5.38 -0.27 -4.26
CA THR A 15 5.06 1.17 -4.13
C THR A 15 6.30 2.06 -4.04
N THR A 16 7.40 1.58 -3.45
CA THR A 16 8.68 2.30 -3.41
C THR A 16 9.29 2.47 -4.81
N SER A 17 9.25 1.43 -5.62
CA SER A 17 9.75 1.51 -7.01
C SER A 17 8.85 2.40 -7.86
N LEU A 18 7.53 2.31 -7.68
CA LEU A 18 6.57 3.18 -8.33
C LEU A 18 6.80 4.65 -7.98
N SER A 19 6.97 4.98 -6.69
CA SER A 19 7.17 6.37 -6.26
C SER A 19 8.45 7.01 -6.83
N ARG A 20 9.47 6.20 -7.19
CA ARG A 20 10.70 6.70 -7.82
C ARG A 20 10.54 7.02 -9.31
N LEU A 21 9.52 6.46 -9.96
CA LEU A 21 9.23 6.71 -11.37
C LEU A 21 8.38 7.97 -11.57
N ILE A 22 7.60 8.36 -10.57
CA ILE A 22 6.75 9.53 -10.63
C ILE A 22 7.53 10.76 -10.20
N PRO A 23 7.60 11.82 -11.04
CA PRO A 23 8.34 13.03 -10.69
C PRO A 23 7.69 13.78 -9.51
N ASN A 24 8.51 14.53 -8.79
CA ASN A 24 8.09 15.47 -7.73
C ASN A 24 7.47 14.83 -6.47
N ILE A 25 7.66 13.55 -6.22
CA ILE A 25 7.30 12.97 -4.93
C ILE A 25 8.38 13.36 -3.92
N THR A 26 8.03 14.23 -2.98
CA THR A 26 8.95 14.74 -1.93
C THR A 26 9.01 13.83 -0.70
N HIS A 27 7.87 13.26 -0.32
CA HIS A 27 7.75 12.33 0.81
C HIS A 27 6.92 11.12 0.36
N LYS A 28 7.54 9.95 0.35
CA LYS A 28 6.88 8.74 -0.12
C LYS A 28 5.72 8.32 0.80
N GLU A 29 5.95 8.31 2.10
CA GLU A 29 5.03 7.73 3.08
C GLU A 29 4.79 8.68 4.27
N PRO A 30 3.99 9.76 4.08
CA PRO A 30 3.72 10.68 5.18
C PRO A 30 2.88 10.05 6.29
N GLN A 31 2.19 8.92 6.04
CA GLN A 31 1.32 8.20 6.98
C GLN A 31 0.26 9.10 7.65
N TYR A 32 -0.03 10.24 7.04
CA TYR A 32 -0.84 11.29 7.64
C TYR A 32 -2.30 10.88 7.83
N LEU A 33 -2.88 10.27 6.80
CA LEU A 33 -4.28 9.84 6.83
C LEU A 33 -4.52 8.80 7.92
N PHE A 34 -3.57 7.92 8.14
CA PHE A 34 -3.64 6.94 9.22
C PHE A 34 -3.55 7.61 10.60
N GLY A 35 -2.70 8.64 10.73
CA GLY A 35 -2.56 9.42 11.97
C GLY A 35 -3.77 10.27 12.35
N LEU A 36 -4.74 10.49 11.43
CA LEU A 36 -5.98 11.19 11.72
C LEU A 36 -6.94 10.39 12.61
N TYR A 37 -6.79 9.07 12.63
CA TYR A 37 -7.69 8.16 13.33
C TYR A 37 -6.99 7.51 14.51
N ASP A 38 -7.77 7.21 15.55
CA ASP A 38 -7.27 6.39 16.65
C ASP A 38 -6.92 5.00 16.11
N PHE A 39 -5.71 4.58 16.41
CA PHE A 39 -5.14 3.32 15.98
C PHE A 39 -6.05 2.12 16.24
N ASN A 40 -6.64 2.06 17.43
CA ASN A 40 -7.55 0.99 17.81
C ASN A 40 -8.83 0.96 16.95
N SER A 41 -9.19 2.06 16.29
CA SER A 41 -10.36 2.15 15.42
C SER A 41 -10.09 1.71 13.98
N CYS A 42 -8.82 1.58 13.59
CA CYS A 42 -8.41 1.28 12.22
C CYS A 42 -8.07 -0.21 12.00
N TYR A 43 -8.18 -1.05 13.04
CA TYR A 43 -7.55 -2.34 13.06
C TYR A 43 -8.44 -3.47 12.58
N PRO A 44 -8.19 -4.05 11.41
CA PRO A 44 -8.69 -5.36 11.12
C PRO A 44 -7.87 -6.38 11.92
N GLU A 45 -8.51 -7.46 12.39
CA GLU A 45 -7.92 -8.58 13.16
C GLU A 45 -6.76 -9.34 12.44
N LEU A 46 -6.05 -8.65 11.55
CA LEU A 46 -5.09 -9.21 10.58
C LEU A 46 -3.66 -9.33 11.10
N TYR A 47 -3.33 -8.62 12.19
CA TYR A 47 -1.97 -8.60 12.72
C TYR A 47 -1.97 -8.75 14.23
N PRO A 48 -0.95 -9.37 14.83
CA PRO A 48 -0.81 -9.37 16.28
C PRO A 48 -0.74 -7.94 16.82
N GLU A 49 -1.57 -7.65 17.80
CA GLU A 49 -1.73 -6.31 18.39
C GLU A 49 -0.38 -5.69 18.82
N GLU A 50 0.51 -6.49 19.37
CA GLU A 50 1.85 -6.07 19.85
C GLU A 50 2.77 -5.59 18.70
N VAL A 51 2.75 -6.26 17.55
CA VAL A 51 3.58 -5.94 16.40
C VAL A 51 3.16 -4.62 15.79
N VAL A 52 1.87 -4.42 15.72
CA VAL A 52 1.29 -3.23 15.09
C VAL A 52 1.45 -2.01 15.96
N ASP A 53 1.18 -2.12 17.25
CA ASP A 53 1.27 -1.00 18.18
C ASP A 53 2.69 -0.39 18.15
N THR A 54 3.72 -1.22 18.12
CA THR A 54 5.11 -0.75 18.08
C THR A 54 5.47 -0.14 16.73
N HIS A 55 5.10 -0.79 15.60
CA HIS A 55 5.42 -0.29 14.28
C HIS A 55 4.74 1.04 13.98
N ILE A 56 3.48 1.17 14.34
CA ILE A 56 2.74 2.41 14.11
C ILE A 56 3.18 3.51 15.06
N LYS A 57 3.46 3.21 16.32
CA LYS A 57 4.07 4.21 17.22
C LYS A 57 5.39 4.72 16.67
N PHE A 58 6.22 3.83 16.10
CA PHE A 58 7.46 4.20 15.46
C PHE A 58 7.20 5.11 14.24
N ILE A 59 6.34 4.69 13.30
CA ILE A 59 5.98 5.47 12.11
C ILE A 59 5.39 6.82 12.48
N LEU A 60 4.45 6.87 13.41
CA LEU A 60 3.84 8.13 13.85
C LEU A 60 4.83 9.07 14.52
N ASN A 61 5.78 8.54 15.29
CA ASN A 61 6.84 9.36 15.91
C ASN A 61 7.84 9.89 14.89
N GLU A 62 8.27 9.09 13.93
CA GLU A 62 9.13 9.55 12.84
C GLU A 62 8.43 10.62 11.99
N ASN A 63 7.18 10.40 11.63
CA ASN A 63 6.43 11.33 10.81
C ASN A 63 6.10 12.64 11.52
N LYS A 64 5.87 12.65 12.83
CA LYS A 64 5.76 13.90 13.60
C LYS A 64 7.01 14.76 13.43
N THR A 65 8.19 14.15 13.45
CA THR A 65 9.46 14.83 13.26
C THR A 65 9.63 15.33 11.82
N ILE A 66 9.31 14.49 10.84
CA ILE A 66 9.44 14.82 9.40
C ILE A 66 8.44 15.91 8.99
N LEU A 67 7.20 15.85 9.49
CA LEU A 67 6.13 16.77 9.14
C LEU A 67 6.11 18.02 10.05
N ASN A 68 7.00 18.10 11.04
CA ASN A 68 7.08 19.19 12.02
C ASN A 68 5.72 19.51 12.67
N LEU A 69 5.00 18.45 13.11
CA LEU A 69 3.66 18.55 13.68
C LEU A 69 3.73 18.70 15.19
N ASP A 70 3.55 19.92 15.68
CA ASP A 70 3.39 20.23 17.11
C ASP A 70 1.97 19.93 17.63
N THR A 71 1.04 19.61 16.73
CA THR A 71 -0.39 19.44 17.03
C THR A 71 -0.89 18.05 16.61
N PRO A 72 -2.02 17.58 17.15
CA PRO A 72 -2.71 16.39 16.63
C PRO A 72 -3.00 16.53 15.14
N TYR A 73 -2.93 15.40 14.42
CA TYR A 73 -3.28 15.36 12.99
C TYR A 73 -4.68 15.94 12.75
N SER A 74 -4.82 16.76 11.69
CA SER A 74 -6.10 17.33 11.29
C SER A 74 -6.30 17.27 9.77
N PHE A 75 -7.56 17.18 9.33
CA PHE A 75 -7.89 17.24 7.89
C PHE A 75 -7.46 18.56 7.25
N ASN A 76 -7.50 19.66 7.97
CA ASN A 76 -7.07 20.97 7.48
C ASN A 76 -5.56 20.99 7.18
N ASP A 77 -4.76 20.40 8.04
CA ASP A 77 -3.31 20.36 7.83
C ASP A 77 -2.95 19.34 6.75
N TYR A 78 -3.66 18.20 6.70
CA TYR A 78 -3.51 17.25 5.59
C TYR A 78 -3.89 17.88 4.24
N SER A 79 -4.98 18.63 4.19
CA SER A 79 -5.38 19.37 2.97
C SER A 79 -4.31 20.35 2.51
N LYS A 80 -3.68 21.09 3.44
CA LYS A 80 -2.55 21.99 3.12
C LYS A 80 -1.32 21.21 2.65
N TYR A 81 -1.03 20.06 3.26
CA TYR A 81 0.07 19.19 2.86
C TYR A 81 -0.14 18.66 1.44
N ILE A 82 -1.28 18.01 1.18
CA ILE A 82 -1.55 17.34 -0.09
C ILE A 82 -1.75 18.32 -1.25
N SER A 83 -2.22 19.54 -0.97
CA SER A 83 -2.32 20.59 -1.98
C SER A 83 -0.96 21.04 -2.54
N LYS A 84 0.12 20.86 -1.77
CA LYS A 84 1.49 21.18 -2.18
C LYS A 84 2.22 19.98 -2.79
N ASN A 85 1.95 18.79 -2.29
CA ASN A 85 2.71 17.59 -2.62
C ASN A 85 2.03 16.70 -3.65
N THR A 86 0.71 16.81 -3.83
CA THR A 86 -0.11 16.10 -4.82
C THR A 86 -0.16 14.58 -4.63
N TYR A 87 0.85 13.95 -4.04
CA TYR A 87 1.00 12.50 -3.91
C TYR A 87 1.13 12.07 -2.44
N ASP A 88 0.41 11.00 -2.07
CA ASP A 88 0.54 10.29 -0.80
C ASP A 88 0.64 8.78 -1.04
N PHE A 89 1.81 8.22 -0.78
CA PHE A 89 2.12 6.79 -0.94
C PHE A 89 2.12 6.04 0.39
N SER A 90 1.30 6.47 1.33
CA SER A 90 1.21 5.87 2.68
C SER A 90 0.60 4.48 2.63
N GLN A 91 1.44 3.48 2.87
CA GLN A 91 1.02 2.07 2.81
C GLN A 91 -0.01 1.69 3.87
N THR A 92 -0.12 2.42 4.97
CA THR A 92 -1.10 2.15 6.04
C THR A 92 -2.53 2.56 5.69
N THR A 93 -2.73 3.36 4.64
CA THR A 93 -4.05 3.85 4.23
C THR A 93 -5.00 2.71 3.85
N TRP A 94 -4.51 1.55 3.40
CA TRP A 94 -5.36 0.38 3.12
C TRP A 94 -6.05 -0.20 4.35
N LEU A 95 -5.51 0.06 5.55
CA LEU A 95 -6.06 -0.39 6.83
C LEU A 95 -7.33 0.37 7.23
N LEU A 96 -7.54 1.56 6.69
CA LEU A 96 -8.70 2.38 7.03
C LEU A 96 -10.01 1.69 6.64
N THR A 97 -11.03 1.86 7.49
CA THR A 97 -12.37 1.35 7.24
C THR A 97 -13.07 2.12 6.11
N GLU A 98 -14.12 1.57 5.54
CA GLU A 98 -14.94 2.26 4.53
C GLU A 98 -15.50 3.58 5.04
N GLN A 99 -15.91 3.63 6.31
CA GLN A 99 -16.40 4.86 6.94
C GLN A 99 -15.31 5.94 6.97
N GLN A 100 -14.09 5.59 7.39
CA GLN A 100 -12.95 6.51 7.45
C GLN A 100 -12.53 6.99 6.06
N LEU A 101 -12.50 6.09 5.07
CA LEU A 101 -12.22 6.46 3.68
C LEU A 101 -13.29 7.39 3.09
N THR A 102 -14.56 7.16 3.43
CA THR A 102 -15.67 8.04 3.04
C THR A 102 -15.54 9.42 3.69
N GLU A 103 -15.16 9.49 4.96
CA GLU A 103 -14.88 10.75 5.65
C GLU A 103 -13.73 11.51 5.00
N ILE A 104 -12.66 10.81 4.62
CA ILE A 104 -11.52 11.39 3.88
C ILE A 104 -11.99 11.96 2.53
N LYS A 105 -12.74 11.19 1.73
CA LYS A 105 -13.29 11.65 0.45
C LYS A 105 -14.10 12.94 0.63
N ASN A 106 -14.97 12.97 1.62
CA ASN A 106 -15.82 14.13 1.89
C ASN A 106 -15.01 15.36 2.36
N SER A 107 -14.02 15.13 3.23
CA SER A 107 -13.16 16.20 3.78
C SER A 107 -12.21 16.78 2.72
N LEU A 108 -11.93 16.04 1.68
CA LEU A 108 -11.08 16.43 0.54
C LEU A 108 -11.88 16.72 -0.74
N SER A 109 -13.17 17.03 -0.62
CA SER A 109 -14.08 17.23 -1.76
C SER A 109 -13.68 18.37 -2.70
N GLN A 110 -12.77 19.26 -2.30
CA GLN A 110 -12.17 20.29 -3.17
C GLN A 110 -11.12 19.75 -4.15
N PHE A 111 -10.70 18.49 -4.00
CA PHE A 111 -9.74 17.83 -4.87
C PHE A 111 -10.42 16.74 -5.72
N ASN A 112 -9.82 16.43 -6.86
CA ASN A 112 -10.09 15.20 -7.59
C ASN A 112 -9.15 14.12 -7.06
N ILE A 113 -9.69 13.05 -6.45
CA ILE A 113 -8.91 12.02 -5.78
C ILE A 113 -8.73 10.83 -6.72
N LYS A 114 -7.49 10.57 -7.11
CA LYS A 114 -7.09 9.39 -7.89
C LYS A 114 -6.44 8.36 -6.97
N ILE A 115 -6.85 7.10 -7.07
CA ILE A 115 -6.32 5.99 -6.27
C ILE A 115 -5.48 5.08 -7.15
N ILE A 116 -4.28 4.72 -6.67
CA ILE A 116 -3.45 3.68 -7.30
C ILE A 116 -3.32 2.52 -6.34
N LEU A 117 -3.84 1.36 -6.71
CA LEU A 117 -3.69 0.11 -5.98
C LEU A 117 -2.64 -0.76 -6.68
N MET A 118 -1.52 -1.02 -6.01
CA MET A 118 -0.52 -1.96 -6.50
C MET A 118 -0.68 -3.31 -5.82
N PHE A 119 -0.78 -4.35 -6.63
CA PHE A 119 -0.85 -5.74 -6.19
C PHE A 119 0.34 -6.52 -6.73
N ARG A 120 0.97 -7.30 -5.87
CA ARG A 120 2.03 -8.24 -6.19
C ARG A 120 1.48 -9.66 -6.07
N GLU A 121 2.12 -10.66 -6.71
CA GLU A 121 1.77 -12.05 -6.51
C GLU A 121 1.62 -12.36 -5.00
N PRO A 122 0.46 -12.88 -4.54
CA PRO A 122 0.09 -12.85 -3.13
C PRO A 122 1.04 -13.61 -2.19
N VAL A 123 1.53 -14.79 -2.62
CA VAL A 123 2.47 -15.61 -1.81
C VAL A 123 3.81 -14.89 -1.68
N SER A 124 4.32 -14.38 -2.80
CA SER A 124 5.57 -13.61 -2.87
C SER A 124 5.51 -12.32 -2.03
N ARG A 125 4.39 -11.61 -2.10
CA ARG A 125 4.18 -10.41 -1.29
C ARG A 125 4.22 -10.72 0.20
N LEU A 126 3.42 -11.71 0.64
CA LEU A 126 3.35 -12.08 2.04
C LEU A 126 4.69 -12.58 2.56
N TRP A 127 5.38 -13.40 1.77
CA TRP A 127 6.71 -13.87 2.12
C TRP A 127 7.71 -12.73 2.30
N SER A 128 7.75 -11.80 1.33
CA SER A 128 8.58 -10.60 1.42
C SER A 128 8.25 -9.72 2.63
N TYR A 129 6.97 -9.67 3.01
CA TYR A 129 6.52 -8.94 4.19
C TYR A 129 7.00 -9.60 5.50
N CYS A 130 6.86 -10.92 5.62
CA CYS A 130 7.32 -11.67 6.79
C CYS A 130 8.84 -11.57 6.99
N ASN A 131 9.61 -11.63 5.89
CA ASN A 131 11.06 -11.43 5.97
C ASN A 131 11.41 -10.02 6.48
N MET A 132 10.77 -9.00 5.92
CA MET A 132 10.99 -7.61 6.36
C MET A 132 10.70 -7.45 7.86
N ILE A 133 9.59 -7.98 8.36
CA ILE A 133 9.25 -7.89 9.78
C ILE A 133 10.31 -8.59 10.63
N CYS A 134 10.77 -9.79 10.24
CA CYS A 134 11.75 -10.52 11.01
C CYS A 134 13.11 -9.82 11.01
N ASP A 135 13.53 -9.24 9.89
CA ASP A 135 14.78 -8.50 9.79
C ASP A 135 14.75 -7.22 10.62
N ASP A 136 13.66 -6.44 10.51
CA ASP A 136 13.54 -5.15 11.20
C ASP A 136 13.40 -5.30 12.72
N TRP A 137 12.83 -6.41 13.20
CA TRP A 137 12.37 -6.55 14.58
C TRP A 137 13.10 -7.66 15.35
N ASN A 138 14.00 -8.38 14.69
CA ASN A 138 14.73 -9.53 15.26
C ASN A 138 13.82 -10.53 15.99
N THR A 139 12.64 -10.77 15.40
CA THR A 139 11.60 -11.65 15.93
C THR A 139 11.67 -13.05 15.31
N SER A 140 10.59 -13.82 15.44
CA SER A 140 10.36 -15.19 14.98
C SER A 140 10.96 -15.51 13.59
N SER A 141 11.03 -16.77 13.21
CA SER A 141 11.45 -17.11 11.84
C SER A 141 10.41 -16.62 10.81
N PRO A 142 10.84 -16.12 9.64
CA PRO A 142 9.93 -15.68 8.58
C PRO A 142 8.88 -16.73 8.20
N LYS A 143 9.28 -18.03 8.22
CA LYS A 143 8.39 -19.15 7.92
C LYS A 143 7.29 -19.32 8.96
N GLN A 144 7.61 -19.16 10.24
CA GLN A 144 6.60 -19.24 11.30
C GLN A 144 5.58 -18.12 11.17
N LEU A 145 6.03 -16.90 10.95
CA LEU A 145 5.19 -15.73 10.76
C LEU A 145 4.32 -15.88 9.50
N PHE A 146 4.89 -16.38 8.41
CA PHE A 146 4.17 -16.65 7.17
C PHE A 146 3.03 -17.66 7.35
N ASP A 147 3.31 -18.80 8.02
CA ASP A 147 2.30 -19.83 8.27
C ASP A 147 1.16 -19.32 9.18
N GLU A 148 1.45 -18.41 10.08
CA GLU A 148 0.44 -17.76 10.92
C GLU A 148 -0.46 -16.80 10.13
N TYR A 149 0.11 -16.03 9.20
CA TYR A 149 -0.63 -14.98 8.49
C TYR A 149 -1.32 -15.44 7.21
N ILE A 150 -0.85 -16.52 6.59
CA ILE A 150 -1.32 -16.93 5.25
C ILE A 150 -2.85 -17.08 5.19
N THR A 151 -3.46 -17.60 6.26
CA THR A 151 -4.92 -17.83 6.31
C THR A 151 -5.73 -16.53 6.46
N LYS A 152 -5.08 -15.43 6.81
CA LYS A 152 -5.71 -14.12 7.04
C LYS A 152 -5.45 -13.12 5.90
N CYS A 153 -4.63 -13.48 4.93
CA CYS A 153 -4.13 -12.54 3.91
C CYS A 153 -4.79 -12.67 2.53
N ASP A 154 -5.92 -13.39 2.43
CA ASP A 154 -6.68 -13.49 1.18
C ASP A 154 -7.62 -12.28 0.98
N ILE A 155 -7.04 -11.07 0.87
CA ILE A 155 -7.70 -9.78 1.07
C ILE A 155 -7.72 -8.87 -0.16
N TYR A 156 -7.17 -9.29 -1.31
CA TYR A 156 -7.03 -8.39 -2.47
C TYR A 156 -8.37 -7.90 -3.02
N VAL A 157 -9.35 -8.82 -3.11
CA VAL A 157 -10.70 -8.47 -3.57
C VAL A 157 -11.35 -7.47 -2.61
N ASP A 158 -11.26 -7.74 -1.31
CA ASP A 158 -11.88 -6.88 -0.30
C ASP A 158 -11.27 -5.46 -0.31
N ILE A 159 -9.95 -5.37 -0.53
CA ILE A 159 -9.26 -4.07 -0.66
C ILE A 159 -9.71 -3.36 -1.94
N PHE A 160 -9.70 -4.07 -3.08
CA PHE A 160 -10.15 -3.49 -4.35
C PHE A 160 -11.59 -2.97 -4.25
N ASP A 161 -12.52 -3.81 -3.78
CA ASP A 161 -13.93 -3.45 -3.65
C ASP A 161 -14.13 -2.25 -2.73
N LYS A 162 -13.43 -2.21 -1.59
CA LYS A 162 -13.48 -1.10 -0.65
C LYS A 162 -13.10 0.23 -1.30
N PHE A 163 -12.01 0.30 -2.04
CA PHE A 163 -11.59 1.54 -2.69
C PHE A 163 -12.45 1.87 -3.90
N ASN A 164 -12.79 0.87 -4.72
CA ASN A 164 -13.59 1.06 -5.93
C ASN A 164 -15.04 1.48 -5.65
N ASN A 165 -15.60 1.07 -4.50
CA ASN A 165 -16.93 1.51 -4.08
C ASN A 165 -16.96 2.95 -3.55
N ILE A 166 -15.83 3.47 -3.08
CA ILE A 166 -15.77 4.79 -2.44
C ILE A 166 -15.26 5.86 -3.41
N PHE A 167 -14.24 5.57 -4.21
CA PHE A 167 -13.58 6.54 -5.08
C PHE A 167 -13.96 6.34 -6.54
N ASP A 168 -14.07 7.45 -7.26
CA ASP A 168 -14.54 7.46 -8.65
C ASP A 168 -13.43 7.09 -9.65
N GLU A 169 -12.16 7.32 -9.30
CA GLU A 169 -10.99 7.04 -10.12
C GLU A 169 -10.03 6.10 -9.39
N VAL A 170 -10.05 4.82 -9.76
CA VAL A 170 -9.18 3.77 -9.18
C VAL A 170 -8.44 3.04 -10.29
N LEU A 171 -7.12 3.08 -10.25
CA LEU A 171 -6.23 2.31 -11.13
C LEU A 171 -5.61 1.15 -10.35
N CYS A 172 -5.78 -0.08 -10.85
CA CYS A 172 -5.11 -1.27 -10.32
C CYS A 172 -3.95 -1.66 -11.21
N LEU A 173 -2.79 -1.93 -10.60
CA LEU A 173 -1.57 -2.34 -11.27
C LEU A 173 -1.04 -3.64 -10.67
N SER A 174 -0.69 -4.60 -11.52
CA SER A 174 0.12 -5.76 -11.13
C SER A 174 1.59 -5.36 -11.11
N THR A 175 2.28 -5.60 -10.00
CA THR A 175 3.71 -5.30 -9.87
C THR A 175 4.53 -5.96 -10.96
N GLU A 176 4.26 -7.24 -11.25
CA GLU A 176 4.99 -8.03 -12.22
C GLU A 176 4.77 -7.54 -13.65
N LYS A 177 3.53 -7.17 -14.00
CA LYS A 177 3.23 -6.62 -15.34
C LYS A 177 3.77 -5.21 -15.48
N PHE A 178 3.59 -4.37 -14.46
CA PHE A 178 3.99 -2.95 -14.49
C PHE A 178 5.50 -2.80 -14.72
N PHE A 179 6.34 -3.48 -13.93
CA PHE A 179 7.80 -3.38 -14.08
C PHE A 179 8.39 -4.17 -15.26
N GLY A 180 7.56 -4.76 -16.10
CA GLY A 180 7.94 -5.46 -17.32
C GLY A 180 7.39 -4.86 -18.61
N SER A 181 6.54 -3.83 -18.52
CA SER A 181 5.75 -3.36 -19.65
C SER A 181 5.69 -1.84 -19.75
N GLN A 182 6.13 -1.29 -20.90
CA GLN A 182 5.92 0.12 -21.22
C GLN A 182 4.43 0.45 -21.35
N GLU A 183 3.60 -0.47 -21.81
CA GLU A 183 2.15 -0.29 -21.92
C GLU A 183 1.51 -0.01 -20.55
N GLU A 184 1.93 -0.73 -19.52
CA GLU A 184 1.44 -0.50 -18.15
C GLU A 184 1.92 0.86 -17.60
N CYS A 185 3.14 1.27 -17.95
CA CYS A 185 3.62 2.62 -17.62
C CYS A 185 2.83 3.70 -18.36
N ASP A 186 2.47 3.48 -19.61
CA ASP A 186 1.66 4.41 -20.40
C ASP A 186 0.23 4.52 -19.80
N LYS A 187 -0.40 3.43 -19.34
CA LYS A 187 -1.67 3.47 -18.60
C LYS A 187 -1.59 4.34 -17.35
N LEU A 188 -0.50 4.19 -16.58
CA LEU A 188 -0.27 5.02 -15.40
C LEU A 188 -0.08 6.50 -15.78
N THR A 189 0.68 6.77 -16.83
CA THR A 189 0.94 8.13 -17.36
C THR A 189 -0.37 8.82 -17.72
N ASP A 190 -1.22 8.13 -18.47
CA ASP A 190 -2.53 8.63 -18.91
C ASP A 190 -3.45 8.85 -17.69
N PHE A 191 -3.48 7.91 -16.75
CA PHE A 191 -4.28 8.03 -15.52
C PHE A 191 -3.84 9.22 -14.66
N LEU A 192 -2.55 9.48 -14.56
CA LEU A 192 -2.00 10.59 -13.77
C LEU A 192 -2.02 11.92 -14.52
N GLU A 193 -2.22 11.92 -15.83
CA GLU A 193 -2.15 13.11 -16.69
C GLU A 193 -0.78 13.83 -16.60
N ILE A 194 0.30 13.04 -16.59
CA ILE A 194 1.68 13.53 -16.48
C ILE A 194 2.48 13.21 -17.75
N ASP A 195 3.69 13.76 -17.83
CA ASP A 195 4.62 13.42 -18.90
C ASP A 195 4.97 11.92 -18.86
N ARG A 196 5.25 11.37 -20.06
CA ARG A 196 5.47 9.94 -20.24
C ARG A 196 6.57 9.39 -19.34
N ILE A 197 6.20 8.42 -18.50
CA ILE A 197 7.14 7.65 -17.71
C ILE A 197 7.85 6.64 -18.64
N ILE A 198 9.18 6.69 -18.64
CA ILE A 198 9.98 5.70 -19.36
C ILE A 198 10.30 4.55 -18.41
N MET A 199 9.94 3.35 -18.83
CA MET A 199 10.24 2.15 -18.07
C MET A 199 11.74 1.97 -17.87
N VAL A 200 12.17 1.93 -16.62
CA VAL A 200 13.52 1.54 -16.23
C VAL A 200 13.40 0.16 -15.57
N ASN A 201 14.13 -0.82 -16.07
CA ASN A 201 14.23 -2.14 -15.45
C ASN A 201 14.80 -1.99 -14.03
N GLN A 202 13.94 -1.78 -13.05
CA GLN A 202 14.32 -1.75 -11.65
C GLN A 202 14.03 -3.12 -11.05
N VAL A 203 15.08 -3.87 -10.78
CA VAL A 203 15.00 -5.04 -9.92
C VAL A 203 14.82 -4.51 -8.49
N SER A 204 13.61 -4.64 -7.95
CA SER A 204 13.35 -4.40 -6.53
C SER A 204 13.94 -5.54 -5.69
N ASN A 205 14.20 -5.28 -4.42
CA ASN A 205 14.69 -6.26 -3.45
C ASN A 205 13.85 -7.56 -3.51
N ASP A 206 14.38 -8.55 -4.19
CA ASP A 206 13.78 -9.87 -4.28
C ASP A 206 14.20 -10.67 -3.05
N TYR A 207 13.30 -10.73 -2.07
CA TYR A 207 13.37 -11.85 -1.15
C TYR A 207 12.96 -13.10 -1.95
N ASP A 208 13.94 -13.96 -2.18
CA ASP A 208 13.80 -15.16 -3.00
C ASP A 208 12.86 -16.15 -2.29
N TYR A 209 11.71 -16.44 -2.90
CA TYR A 209 10.78 -17.46 -2.41
C TYR A 209 11.01 -18.84 -3.06
N ASN A 210 12.12 -19.02 -3.78
CA ASN A 210 12.57 -20.33 -4.31
C ASN A 210 12.78 -21.37 -3.20
N GLN A 211 12.69 -20.96 -1.92
CA GLN A 211 12.73 -21.88 -0.79
C GLN A 211 11.46 -22.71 -0.59
N PHE A 212 10.33 -22.34 -1.22
CA PHE A 212 9.14 -23.17 -1.22
C PHE A 212 9.22 -24.20 -2.34
N ASP A 213 8.99 -25.48 -2.01
CA ASP A 213 8.80 -26.47 -3.05
C ASP A 213 7.46 -26.27 -3.79
N GLN A 214 7.28 -26.96 -4.92
CA GLN A 214 6.08 -26.78 -5.73
C GLN A 214 4.78 -27.17 -5.00
N ASN A 215 4.82 -28.14 -4.10
CA ASN A 215 3.67 -28.59 -3.36
C ASN A 215 3.27 -27.57 -2.30
N GLU A 216 4.26 -27.01 -1.59
CA GLU A 216 4.06 -25.91 -0.64
C GLU A 216 3.48 -24.69 -1.35
N LEU A 217 4.04 -24.31 -2.49
CA LEU A 217 3.56 -23.16 -3.26
C LEU A 217 2.11 -23.34 -3.70
N GLN A 218 1.75 -24.53 -4.23
CA GLN A 218 0.37 -24.84 -4.60
C GLN A 218 -0.59 -24.80 -3.39
N LYS A 219 -0.15 -25.33 -2.25
CA LYS A 219 -0.91 -25.25 -1.00
C LYS A 219 -1.17 -23.79 -0.60
N TYR A 220 -0.15 -22.95 -0.62
CA TYR A 220 -0.26 -21.55 -0.23
C TYR A 220 -1.11 -20.73 -1.22
N GLN A 221 -0.97 -20.97 -2.52
CA GLN A 221 -1.85 -20.38 -3.53
C GLN A 221 -3.31 -20.82 -3.35
N GLY A 222 -3.54 -22.05 -2.88
CA GLY A 222 -4.86 -22.54 -2.51
C GLY A 222 -5.47 -21.80 -1.33
N LEU A 223 -4.68 -21.45 -0.32
CA LEU A 223 -5.11 -20.65 0.84
C LEU A 223 -5.38 -19.19 0.48
N LEU A 224 -4.68 -18.64 -0.50
CA LEU A 224 -4.84 -17.27 -1.01
C LEU A 224 -5.61 -17.24 -2.35
N LYS A 225 -6.56 -18.16 -2.52
CA LYS A 225 -7.19 -18.40 -3.84
C LYS A 225 -7.84 -17.16 -4.43
N LYS A 226 -8.62 -16.40 -3.66
CA LYS A 226 -9.30 -15.18 -4.16
C LYS A 226 -8.29 -14.14 -4.62
N SER A 227 -7.25 -13.88 -3.83
CA SER A 227 -6.20 -12.93 -4.16
C SER A 227 -5.38 -13.37 -5.37
N CYS A 228 -5.06 -14.68 -5.50
CA CYS A 228 -4.36 -15.22 -6.65
C CYS A 228 -5.20 -15.15 -7.93
N ASP A 229 -6.48 -15.49 -7.86
CA ASP A 229 -7.38 -15.40 -9.01
C ASP A 229 -7.61 -13.93 -9.42
N PHE A 230 -7.77 -13.02 -8.47
CA PHE A 230 -7.85 -11.58 -8.72
C PHE A 230 -6.57 -11.07 -9.41
N HIS A 231 -5.39 -11.37 -8.86
CA HIS A 231 -4.11 -10.91 -9.38
C HIS A 231 -3.82 -11.39 -10.82
N LYS A 232 -4.23 -12.61 -11.17
CA LYS A 232 -4.08 -13.14 -12.53
C LYS A 232 -4.89 -12.37 -13.58
N ASN A 233 -5.99 -11.75 -13.15
CA ASN A 233 -6.90 -11.01 -14.02
C ASN A 233 -6.58 -9.51 -14.11
N LEU A 234 -5.64 -9.00 -13.32
CA LEU A 234 -5.07 -7.66 -13.47
C LEU A 234 -4.16 -7.60 -14.69
#